data_4266b47fca610ce839402ff0df705fa3
#
_entry.id   4266b47fca610ce839402ff0df705fa3
#
_cell.length_a   1.000
_cell.length_b   1.000
_cell.length_c   1.000
_cell.angle_alpha   90.00
_cell.angle_beta   90.00
_cell.angle_gamma   90.00
#
_symmetry.space_group_name_H-M   'P 1'
#
loop_
_entity.id
_entity.type
_entity.pdbx_description
1 polymer ?
#
loop_
_entity_poly.entity_id
_entity_poly.type
_entity_poly.pdbx_seq_one_letter_code
_entity_poly.pdbx_strand_id
1 'polypeptide(L)'
;VSAEAGAGAVEVAPARTALVTGASRGIGRAIAVGLAAAGLDVALLARDADRLAGVAGEIAALDGSGAGRAVVVTADVTDAEAVAAAVAEAESALGGVDLLVNNAGRVDAEVPLWEADPDEWWAIVETNVRGPFLLARAVVPGMLARGGGRVVDLNSGAGSHDMDGASAYNASKTALLRLGANLHRSGHARGLRTFEVAPGVVQTDMTASMAMHEGRTEWTPVERTVEMVVAIARGELDAFSGAFVRVTHDSPESLRAAADEAARRGDSLPGADARRLRVTRWGVDDPMPGELPAR
;
A
#
# COMPACT_ATOMS: atom_id res chain seq x y z
N VAL A 1 -27.62 -2.25 -10.05
CA VAL A 1 -27.52 -2.42 -8.59
C VAL A 1 -27.56 -1.03 -8.00
N SER A 2 -28.66 -0.75 -7.31
CA SER A 2 -29.06 0.55 -6.78
C SER A 2 -27.97 1.18 -5.90
N ALA A 3 -27.78 2.48 -6.09
CA ALA A 3 -27.01 3.34 -5.20
C ALA A 3 -27.66 3.30 -3.80
N GLU A 4 -26.98 2.69 -2.83
CA GLU A 4 -27.21 3.01 -1.42
C GLU A 4 -26.55 4.37 -1.12
N ALA A 5 -27.32 5.43 -1.40
CA ALA A 5 -27.06 6.74 -0.83
C ALA A 5 -27.52 6.71 0.64
N GLY A 6 -26.62 6.95 1.59
CA GLY A 6 -27.06 7.42 2.90
C GLY A 6 -26.70 6.65 4.16
N ALA A 7 -25.64 5.82 4.18
CA ALA A 7 -24.97 5.56 5.45
C ALA A 7 -23.80 6.56 5.58
N GLY A 8 -23.85 7.45 6.56
CA GLY A 8 -22.74 8.36 6.85
C GLY A 8 -21.43 7.57 6.93
N ALA A 9 -20.36 8.05 6.29
CA ALA A 9 -19.09 7.35 6.29
C ALA A 9 -18.64 7.14 7.75
N VAL A 10 -18.34 5.90 8.13
CA VAL A 10 -17.82 5.58 9.46
C VAL A 10 -16.52 6.35 9.64
N GLU A 11 -16.44 7.18 10.68
CA GLU A 11 -15.21 7.87 11.05
C GLU A 11 -14.21 6.86 11.61
N VAL A 12 -12.99 6.91 11.13
CA VAL A 12 -11.91 5.99 11.54
C VAL A 12 -10.88 6.78 12.32
N ALA A 13 -10.65 6.39 13.58
CA ALA A 13 -9.66 7.05 14.42
C ALA A 13 -8.26 7.03 13.75
N PRO A 14 -7.40 8.03 14.03
CA PRO A 14 -6.00 7.98 13.64
C PRO A 14 -5.32 6.69 14.13
N ALA A 15 -4.44 6.13 13.30
CA ALA A 15 -3.71 4.91 13.65
C ALA A 15 -2.73 5.17 14.80
N ARG A 16 -2.63 4.23 15.72
CA ARG A 16 -1.65 4.20 16.80
C ARG A 16 -0.62 3.11 16.62
N THR A 17 -0.99 2.10 15.87
CA THR A 17 -0.19 0.91 15.61
C THR A 17 -0.10 0.63 14.13
N ALA A 18 1.05 0.13 13.69
CA ALA A 18 1.26 -0.23 12.30
C ALA A 18 1.98 -1.58 12.17
N LEU A 19 1.68 -2.31 11.09
CA LEU A 19 2.45 -3.45 10.62
C LEU A 19 3.03 -3.10 9.24
N VAL A 20 4.37 -3.12 9.12
CA VAL A 20 5.07 -2.80 7.87
C VAL A 20 5.80 -4.03 7.37
N THR A 21 5.46 -4.49 6.16
CA THR A 21 6.14 -5.63 5.52
C THR A 21 7.34 -5.19 4.70
N GLY A 22 8.38 -6.05 4.60
CA GLY A 22 9.64 -5.66 3.97
C GLY A 22 10.36 -4.54 4.72
N ALA A 23 10.17 -4.47 6.05
CA ALA A 23 10.67 -3.39 6.90
C ALA A 23 12.19 -3.40 7.14
N SER A 24 12.91 -4.45 6.68
CA SER A 24 14.33 -4.62 6.96
C SER A 24 15.27 -3.68 6.18
N ARG A 25 14.80 -3.02 5.12
CA ARG A 25 15.59 -2.10 4.26
C ARG A 25 14.73 -1.21 3.38
N GLY A 26 15.38 -0.28 2.69
CA GLY A 26 14.77 0.54 1.63
C GLY A 26 13.55 1.33 2.10
N ILE A 27 12.51 1.37 1.26
CA ILE A 27 11.28 2.13 1.52
C ILE A 27 10.56 1.63 2.79
N GLY A 28 10.48 0.31 3.00
CA GLY A 28 9.80 -0.26 4.17
C GLY A 28 10.48 0.14 5.49
N ARG A 29 11.83 0.13 5.54
CA ARG A 29 12.57 0.66 6.69
C ARG A 29 12.28 2.14 6.92
N ALA A 30 12.35 2.96 5.87
CA ALA A 30 12.10 4.39 5.98
C ALA A 30 10.67 4.69 6.47
N ILE A 31 9.66 3.99 5.96
CA ILE A 31 8.27 4.09 6.42
C ILE A 31 8.16 3.71 7.89
N ALA A 32 8.76 2.57 8.30
CA ALA A 32 8.68 2.10 9.69
C ALA A 32 9.29 3.10 10.67
N VAL A 33 10.49 3.63 10.36
CA VAL A 33 11.16 4.66 11.16
C VAL A 33 10.32 5.94 11.21
N GLY A 34 9.78 6.39 10.06
CA GLY A 34 8.95 7.58 9.98
C GLY A 34 7.62 7.48 10.74
N LEU A 35 6.96 6.31 10.72
CA LEU A 35 5.77 6.06 11.52
C LEU A 35 6.08 6.06 13.02
N ALA A 36 7.19 5.44 13.43
CA ALA A 36 7.63 5.47 14.82
C ALA A 36 7.98 6.90 15.29
N ALA A 37 8.67 7.68 14.45
CA ALA A 37 8.93 9.09 14.72
C ALA A 37 7.65 9.93 14.81
N ALA A 38 6.59 9.52 14.11
CA ALA A 38 5.26 10.14 14.20
C ALA A 38 4.42 9.66 15.41
N GLY A 39 4.97 8.77 16.26
CA GLY A 39 4.37 8.31 17.51
C GLY A 39 3.59 6.98 17.42
N LEU A 40 3.69 6.25 16.31
CA LEU A 40 3.05 4.94 16.19
C LEU A 40 3.96 3.82 16.72
N ASP A 41 3.39 2.85 17.41
CA ASP A 41 4.06 1.58 17.66
C ASP A 41 4.07 0.75 16.37
N VAL A 42 5.23 0.18 15.97
CA VAL A 42 5.39 -0.43 14.67
C VAL A 42 5.86 -1.89 14.78
N ALA A 43 5.09 -2.82 14.23
CA ALA A 43 5.54 -4.17 13.97
C ALA A 43 6.34 -4.21 12.65
N LEU A 44 7.59 -4.64 12.73
CA LEU A 44 8.53 -4.75 11.61
C LEU A 44 8.50 -6.19 11.11
N LEU A 45 8.00 -6.42 9.88
CA LEU A 45 7.90 -7.75 9.32
C LEU A 45 8.84 -7.92 8.12
N ALA A 46 9.73 -8.91 8.19
CA ALA A 46 10.56 -9.40 7.09
C ALA A 46 11.13 -10.79 7.45
N ARG A 47 11.91 -11.38 6.54
CA ARG A 47 12.54 -12.69 6.74
C ARG A 47 13.81 -12.65 7.56
N ASP A 48 14.51 -11.52 7.54
CA ASP A 48 15.85 -11.34 8.13
C ASP A 48 15.72 -10.66 9.51
N ALA A 49 15.80 -11.47 10.57
CA ALA A 49 15.65 -11.01 11.95
C ALA A 49 16.75 -10.03 12.37
N ASP A 50 17.99 -10.23 11.92
CA ASP A 50 19.12 -9.38 12.31
C ASP A 50 18.97 -7.96 11.73
N ARG A 51 18.56 -7.87 10.46
CA ARG A 51 18.27 -6.58 9.83
C ARG A 51 17.07 -5.89 10.49
N LEU A 52 16.04 -6.63 10.86
CA LEU A 52 14.88 -6.07 11.58
C LEU A 52 15.29 -5.56 12.97
N ALA A 53 16.16 -6.29 13.68
CA ALA A 53 16.73 -5.83 14.96
C ALA A 53 17.53 -4.53 14.80
N GLY A 54 18.27 -4.39 13.70
CA GLY A 54 18.95 -3.14 13.35
C GLY A 54 17.96 -1.96 13.23
N VAL A 55 16.86 -2.16 12.49
CA VAL A 55 15.82 -1.12 12.33
C VAL A 55 15.11 -0.83 13.65
N ALA A 56 14.85 -1.86 14.47
CA ALA A 56 14.31 -1.66 15.81
C ALA A 56 15.26 -0.84 16.70
N GLY A 57 16.57 -1.06 16.60
CA GLY A 57 17.59 -0.24 17.25
C GLY A 57 17.58 1.21 16.80
N GLU A 58 17.38 1.48 15.50
CA GLU A 58 17.21 2.84 14.99
C GLU A 58 15.98 3.53 15.56
N ILE A 59 14.86 2.82 15.61
CA ILE A 59 13.61 3.33 16.20
C ILE A 59 13.81 3.63 17.69
N ALA A 60 14.48 2.72 18.41
CA ALA A 60 14.75 2.94 19.84
C ALA A 60 15.71 4.11 20.11
N ALA A 61 16.51 4.50 19.13
CA ALA A 61 17.42 5.64 19.20
C ALA A 61 16.80 6.97 18.75
N LEU A 62 15.51 6.99 18.37
CA LEU A 62 14.82 8.24 18.01
C LEU A 62 14.74 9.15 19.23
N ASP A 63 15.27 10.36 19.11
CA ASP A 63 15.19 11.39 20.12
C ASP A 63 13.77 11.99 20.12
N GLY A 64 13.05 11.84 21.23
CA GLY A 64 11.73 12.47 21.40
C GLY A 64 10.83 11.74 22.39
N SER A 65 10.21 12.47 23.29
CA SER A 65 9.26 11.96 24.31
C SER A 65 7.93 11.44 23.73
N GLY A 66 7.84 11.25 22.43
CA GLY A 66 6.62 10.81 21.74
C GLY A 66 6.84 9.77 20.64
N ALA A 67 8.08 9.30 20.45
CA ALA A 67 8.34 8.24 19.45
C ALA A 67 7.72 6.91 19.90
N GLY A 68 7.15 6.17 18.94
CA GLY A 68 6.64 4.82 19.16
C GLY A 68 7.75 3.79 19.27
N ARG A 69 7.41 2.60 19.74
CA ARG A 69 8.33 1.47 19.86
C ARG A 69 8.23 0.52 18.65
N ALA A 70 9.28 -0.28 18.45
CA ALA A 70 9.29 -1.34 17.46
C ALA A 70 9.04 -2.72 18.08
N VAL A 71 8.33 -3.58 17.34
CA VAL A 71 8.19 -5.01 17.58
C VAL A 71 8.71 -5.76 16.36
N VAL A 72 9.63 -6.69 16.54
CA VAL A 72 10.17 -7.49 15.43
C VAL A 72 9.34 -8.76 15.29
N VAL A 73 8.82 -9.02 14.08
CA VAL A 73 8.12 -10.27 13.73
C VAL A 73 8.71 -10.82 12.44
N THR A 74 9.03 -12.12 12.43
CA THR A 74 9.72 -12.74 11.30
C THR A 74 8.79 -13.65 10.52
N ALA A 75 8.61 -13.36 9.23
CA ALA A 75 7.85 -14.22 8.33
C ALA A 75 8.25 -14.03 6.87
N ASP A 76 8.05 -15.05 6.04
CA ASP A 76 7.92 -14.89 4.59
C ASP A 76 6.45 -14.57 4.27
N VAL A 77 6.22 -13.48 3.56
CA VAL A 77 4.85 -13.03 3.21
C VAL A 77 4.12 -14.00 2.28
N THR A 78 4.83 -14.94 1.67
CA THR A 78 4.26 -15.99 0.80
C THR A 78 3.80 -17.23 1.57
N ASP A 79 4.18 -17.36 2.84
CA ASP A 79 3.78 -18.47 3.72
C ASP A 79 2.56 -18.07 4.56
N ALA A 80 1.44 -18.75 4.31
CA ALA A 80 0.17 -18.41 4.95
C ALA A 80 0.15 -18.68 6.47
N GLU A 81 0.84 -19.72 6.94
CA GLU A 81 0.91 -20.07 8.36
C GLU A 81 1.85 -19.11 9.08
N ALA A 82 3.02 -18.82 8.49
CA ALA A 82 3.96 -17.85 9.03
C ALA A 82 3.34 -16.44 9.11
N VAL A 83 2.61 -16.00 8.08
CA VAL A 83 1.89 -14.71 8.09
C VAL A 83 0.84 -14.67 9.20
N ALA A 84 0.03 -15.72 9.35
CA ALA A 84 -0.99 -15.75 10.39
C ALA A 84 -0.37 -15.70 11.80
N ALA A 85 0.72 -16.43 12.04
CA ALA A 85 1.45 -16.40 13.31
C ALA A 85 2.07 -15.01 13.58
N ALA A 86 2.74 -14.41 12.58
CA ALA A 86 3.37 -13.11 12.70
C ALA A 86 2.34 -11.99 12.97
N VAL A 87 1.17 -12.04 12.33
CA VAL A 87 0.08 -11.09 12.59
C VAL A 87 -0.46 -11.25 14.01
N ALA A 88 -0.69 -12.48 14.46
CA ALA A 88 -1.15 -12.74 15.84
C ALA A 88 -0.14 -12.25 16.89
N GLU A 89 1.16 -12.45 16.65
CA GLU A 89 2.23 -11.93 17.50
C GLU A 89 2.24 -10.40 17.53
N ALA A 90 2.17 -9.75 16.36
CA ALA A 90 2.10 -8.29 16.24
C ALA A 90 0.86 -7.72 16.96
N GLU A 91 -0.32 -8.30 16.75
CA GLU A 91 -1.56 -7.86 17.42
C GLU A 91 -1.49 -8.06 18.95
N SER A 92 -0.92 -9.17 19.40
CA SER A 92 -0.72 -9.41 20.84
C SER A 92 0.22 -8.37 21.46
N ALA A 93 1.31 -8.03 20.79
CA ALA A 93 2.30 -7.09 21.28
C ALA A 93 1.85 -5.63 21.24
N LEU A 94 1.05 -5.26 20.23
CA LEU A 94 0.60 -3.89 19.97
C LEU A 94 -0.82 -3.60 20.50
N GLY A 95 -1.59 -4.62 20.84
CA GLY A 95 -3.01 -4.49 21.19
C GLY A 95 -3.93 -4.41 19.95
N GLY A 96 -3.39 -4.63 18.76
CA GLY A 96 -4.06 -4.59 17.47
C GLY A 96 -3.21 -3.91 16.41
N VAL A 97 -3.63 -3.98 15.15
CA VAL A 97 -2.99 -3.30 14.01
C VAL A 97 -4.02 -2.36 13.38
N ASP A 98 -3.76 -1.05 13.43
CA ASP A 98 -4.63 0.00 12.87
C ASP A 98 -4.24 0.37 11.44
N LEU A 99 -2.94 0.22 11.10
CA LEU A 99 -2.38 0.46 9.78
C LEU A 99 -1.58 -0.75 9.30
N LEU A 100 -1.97 -1.32 8.15
CA LEU A 100 -1.17 -2.31 7.42
C LEU A 100 -0.47 -1.62 6.25
N VAL A 101 0.86 -1.77 6.14
CA VAL A 101 1.65 -1.31 4.99
C VAL A 101 2.24 -2.51 4.27
N ASN A 102 1.67 -2.88 3.14
CA ASN A 102 2.18 -3.90 2.24
C ASN A 102 3.27 -3.29 1.36
N ASN A 103 4.52 -3.40 1.81
CA ASN A 103 5.67 -2.89 1.08
C ASN A 103 6.58 -4.01 0.55
N ALA A 104 6.58 -5.19 1.14
CA ALA A 104 7.36 -6.32 0.64
C ALA A 104 7.06 -6.57 -0.85
N GLY A 105 8.11 -6.67 -1.65
CA GLY A 105 7.98 -6.86 -3.09
C GLY A 105 9.27 -7.31 -3.75
N ARG A 106 9.13 -7.85 -4.96
CA ARG A 106 10.20 -8.28 -5.86
C ARG A 106 9.95 -7.74 -7.25
N VAL A 107 11.01 -7.68 -8.06
CA VAL A 107 10.98 -7.36 -9.48
C VAL A 107 11.71 -8.46 -10.24
N ASP A 108 11.24 -8.81 -11.43
CA ASP A 108 11.87 -9.75 -12.35
C ASP A 108 12.91 -9.06 -13.26
N ALA A 109 13.66 -9.88 -13.99
CA ALA A 109 14.57 -9.41 -15.01
C ALA A 109 13.81 -8.63 -16.12
N GLU A 110 14.47 -7.61 -16.66
CA GLU A 110 13.95 -6.79 -17.75
C GLU A 110 14.14 -7.50 -19.10
N VAL A 111 13.45 -8.62 -19.27
CA VAL A 111 13.45 -9.42 -20.51
C VAL A 111 12.05 -9.47 -21.11
N PRO A 112 11.92 -9.73 -22.43
CA PRO A 112 10.62 -9.99 -23.04
C PRO A 112 9.88 -11.13 -22.33
N LEU A 113 8.55 -11.07 -22.28
CA LEU A 113 7.71 -12.06 -21.57
C LEU A 113 8.06 -13.51 -21.90
N TRP A 114 8.35 -13.82 -23.15
CA TRP A 114 8.67 -15.18 -23.61
C TRP A 114 10.07 -15.67 -23.26
N GLU A 115 10.91 -14.82 -22.66
CA GLU A 115 12.26 -15.13 -22.16
C GLU A 115 12.31 -15.17 -20.61
N ALA A 116 11.20 -14.80 -19.96
CA ALA A 116 11.12 -14.80 -18.49
C ALA A 116 11.22 -16.22 -17.95
N ASP A 117 11.97 -16.38 -16.85
CA ASP A 117 12.00 -17.64 -16.10
C ASP A 117 10.67 -17.88 -15.39
N PRO A 118 9.99 -19.02 -15.62
CA PRO A 118 8.66 -19.28 -15.07
C PRO A 118 8.59 -19.33 -13.56
N ASP A 119 9.62 -19.86 -12.90
CA ASP A 119 9.66 -20.02 -11.44
C ASP A 119 9.93 -18.66 -10.78
N GLU A 120 10.83 -17.87 -11.33
CA GLU A 120 11.05 -16.49 -10.87
C GLU A 120 9.80 -15.64 -11.09
N TRP A 121 9.17 -15.75 -12.26
CA TRP A 121 7.94 -15.04 -12.60
C TRP A 121 6.85 -15.30 -11.58
N TRP A 122 6.63 -16.58 -11.24
CA TRP A 122 5.62 -16.98 -10.27
C TRP A 122 5.95 -16.51 -8.85
N ALA A 123 7.21 -16.63 -8.43
CA ALA A 123 7.65 -16.18 -7.12
C ALA A 123 7.44 -14.66 -6.90
N ILE A 124 7.50 -13.86 -7.97
CA ILE A 124 7.18 -12.44 -7.92
C ILE A 124 5.68 -12.22 -7.70
N VAL A 125 4.83 -12.94 -8.43
CA VAL A 125 3.37 -12.88 -8.24
C VAL A 125 3.00 -13.33 -6.82
N GLU A 126 3.60 -14.39 -6.30
CA GLU A 126 3.39 -14.82 -4.92
C GLU A 126 3.76 -13.72 -3.91
N THR A 127 4.93 -13.11 -4.07
CA THR A 127 5.36 -12.04 -3.16
C THR A 127 4.48 -10.80 -3.28
N ASN A 128 4.22 -10.32 -4.51
CA ASN A 128 3.61 -9.02 -4.75
C ASN A 128 2.08 -9.04 -4.71
N VAL A 129 1.44 -10.19 -4.89
CA VAL A 129 -0.02 -10.33 -4.94
C VAL A 129 -0.55 -11.19 -3.81
N ARG A 130 -0.05 -12.45 -3.70
CA ARG A 130 -0.51 -13.37 -2.67
C ARG A 130 -0.11 -12.90 -1.27
N GLY A 131 1.10 -12.32 -1.11
CA GLY A 131 1.55 -11.76 0.17
C GLY A 131 0.58 -10.70 0.73
N PRO A 132 0.31 -9.60 0.00
CA PRO A 132 -0.68 -8.59 0.42
C PRO A 132 -2.07 -9.17 0.68
N PHE A 133 -2.52 -10.15 -0.13
CA PHE A 133 -3.78 -10.85 0.12
C PHE A 133 -3.77 -11.58 1.47
N LEU A 134 -2.71 -12.32 1.79
CA LEU A 134 -2.59 -13.07 3.06
C LEU A 134 -2.56 -12.10 4.26
N LEU A 135 -1.81 -11.01 4.15
CA LEU A 135 -1.73 -9.97 5.18
C LEU A 135 -3.09 -9.30 5.41
N ALA A 136 -3.77 -8.88 4.34
CA ALA A 136 -5.10 -8.29 4.45
C ALA A 136 -6.12 -9.27 5.06
N ARG A 137 -6.09 -10.54 4.65
CA ARG A 137 -6.93 -11.60 5.20
C ARG A 137 -6.72 -11.81 6.71
N ALA A 138 -5.48 -11.68 7.18
CA ALA A 138 -5.16 -11.87 8.60
C ALA A 138 -5.50 -10.62 9.44
N VAL A 139 -5.21 -9.41 8.94
CA VAL A 139 -5.31 -8.15 9.71
C VAL A 139 -6.69 -7.51 9.66
N VAL A 140 -7.35 -7.49 8.48
CA VAL A 140 -8.59 -6.72 8.28
C VAL A 140 -9.74 -7.13 9.21
N PRO A 141 -9.97 -8.41 9.52
CA PRO A 141 -11.02 -8.79 10.47
C PRO A 141 -10.86 -8.13 11.84
N GLY A 142 -9.63 -8.08 12.36
CA GLY A 142 -9.29 -7.38 13.60
C GLY A 142 -9.52 -5.88 13.53
N MET A 143 -9.12 -5.22 12.43
CA MET A 143 -9.40 -3.81 12.18
C MET A 143 -10.90 -3.52 12.23
N LEU A 144 -11.69 -4.28 11.49
CA LEU A 144 -13.15 -4.09 11.43
C LEU A 144 -13.84 -4.34 12.78
N ALA A 145 -13.34 -5.28 13.58
CA ALA A 145 -13.86 -5.55 14.92
C ALA A 145 -13.58 -4.39 15.90
N ARG A 146 -12.51 -3.61 15.65
CA ARG A 146 -12.15 -2.42 16.44
C ARG A 146 -12.73 -1.10 15.89
N GLY A 147 -13.57 -1.15 14.87
CA GLY A 147 -14.23 0.02 14.29
C GLY A 147 -13.60 0.56 13.01
N GLY A 148 -12.56 -0.09 12.50
CA GLY A 148 -11.93 0.26 11.23
C GLY A 148 -10.42 0.23 11.28
N GLY A 149 -9.81 0.62 10.15
CA GLY A 149 -8.36 0.68 10.00
C GLY A 149 -7.97 1.09 8.58
N ARG A 150 -6.66 1.12 8.32
CA ARG A 150 -6.10 1.55 7.03
C ARG A 150 -5.18 0.51 6.44
N VAL A 151 -5.28 0.30 5.12
CA VAL A 151 -4.38 -0.56 4.35
C VAL A 151 -3.72 0.30 3.29
N VAL A 152 -2.40 0.28 3.26
CA VAL A 152 -1.57 0.93 2.24
C VAL A 152 -0.81 -0.14 1.48
N ASP A 153 -1.06 -0.23 0.19
CA ASP A 153 -0.29 -1.07 -0.71
C ASP A 153 0.76 -0.23 -1.43
N LEU A 154 2.06 -0.53 -1.25
CA LEU A 154 3.13 0.10 -2.02
C LEU A 154 3.07 -0.42 -3.45
N ASN A 155 2.48 0.39 -4.30
CA ASN A 155 2.29 0.10 -5.71
C ASN A 155 3.37 0.78 -6.57
N SER A 156 3.16 0.86 -7.86
CA SER A 156 4.08 1.45 -8.84
C SER A 156 3.31 2.04 -10.01
N GLY A 157 3.89 3.02 -10.68
CA GLY A 157 3.45 3.45 -11.99
C GLY A 157 3.34 2.28 -12.99
N ALA A 158 4.21 1.28 -12.85
CA ALA A 158 4.16 0.04 -13.64
C ALA A 158 2.80 -0.66 -13.62
N GLY A 159 2.02 -0.55 -12.55
CA GLY A 159 0.66 -1.11 -12.49
C GLY A 159 -0.38 -0.40 -13.36
N SER A 160 -0.05 0.74 -13.96
CA SER A 160 -0.99 1.58 -14.71
C SER A 160 -0.69 1.73 -16.21
N HIS A 161 0.38 1.12 -16.71
CA HIS A 161 0.77 1.15 -18.13
C HIS A 161 1.54 -0.11 -18.52
N ASP A 162 1.66 -0.34 -19.81
CA ASP A 162 2.39 -1.47 -20.39
C ASP A 162 3.91 -1.28 -20.22
N MET A 163 4.63 -2.38 -20.09
CA MET A 163 6.10 -2.41 -20.01
C MET A 163 6.66 -3.44 -21.00
N ASP A 164 7.83 -3.15 -21.57
CA ASP A 164 8.50 -4.05 -22.52
C ASP A 164 9.19 -5.24 -21.83
N GLY A 165 9.46 -5.14 -20.53
CA GLY A 165 10.09 -6.16 -19.70
C GLY A 165 9.53 -6.15 -18.28
N ALA A 166 10.08 -6.96 -17.40
CA ALA A 166 9.63 -7.12 -16.01
C ALA A 166 8.13 -7.45 -15.91
N SER A 167 7.70 -8.43 -16.69
CA SER A 167 6.29 -8.73 -16.93
C SER A 167 5.56 -9.23 -15.69
N ALA A 168 6.23 -9.98 -14.80
CA ALA A 168 5.66 -10.42 -13.53
C ALA A 168 5.40 -9.22 -12.61
N TYR A 169 6.37 -8.30 -12.53
CA TYR A 169 6.22 -7.07 -11.74
C TYR A 169 5.06 -6.22 -12.26
N ASN A 170 5.02 -5.95 -13.56
CA ASN A 170 3.97 -5.18 -14.21
C ASN A 170 2.58 -5.78 -13.93
N ALA A 171 2.40 -7.08 -14.20
CA ALA A 171 1.16 -7.79 -13.95
C ALA A 171 0.78 -7.78 -12.45
N SER A 172 1.75 -8.00 -11.56
CA SER A 172 1.53 -8.03 -10.11
C SER A 172 1.07 -6.69 -9.56
N LYS A 173 1.67 -5.58 -10.03
CA LYS A 173 1.29 -4.23 -9.59
C LYS A 173 -0.09 -3.82 -10.13
N THR A 174 -0.47 -4.27 -11.32
CA THR A 174 -1.84 -4.13 -11.84
C THR A 174 -2.85 -4.94 -11.02
N ALA A 175 -2.52 -6.19 -10.66
CA ALA A 175 -3.37 -7.02 -9.81
C ALA A 175 -3.56 -6.41 -8.41
N LEU A 176 -2.52 -5.83 -7.84
CA LEU A 176 -2.56 -5.17 -6.53
C LEU A 176 -3.56 -4.00 -6.52
N LEU A 177 -3.60 -3.16 -7.58
CA LEU A 177 -4.63 -2.12 -7.74
C LEU A 177 -6.06 -2.69 -7.67
N ARG A 178 -6.27 -3.89 -8.20
CA ARG A 178 -7.58 -4.54 -8.17
C ARG A 178 -7.91 -5.11 -6.79
N LEU A 179 -6.93 -5.63 -6.07
CA LEU A 179 -7.12 -6.10 -4.69
C LEU A 179 -7.50 -4.95 -3.76
N GLY A 180 -6.78 -3.83 -3.79
CA GLY A 180 -7.10 -2.64 -3.01
C GLY A 180 -8.50 -2.10 -3.32
N ALA A 181 -8.91 -2.10 -4.61
CA ALA A 181 -10.25 -1.71 -5.00
C ALA A 181 -11.34 -2.66 -4.45
N ASN A 182 -11.07 -3.96 -4.38
CA ASN A 182 -12.00 -4.94 -3.78
C ASN A 182 -12.12 -4.72 -2.27
N LEU A 183 -11.01 -4.52 -1.57
CA LEU A 183 -11.01 -4.18 -0.14
C LEU A 183 -11.79 -2.90 0.14
N HIS A 184 -11.58 -1.85 -0.67
CA HIS A 184 -12.34 -0.61 -0.57
C HIS A 184 -13.84 -0.86 -0.70
N ARG A 185 -14.28 -1.54 -1.76
CA ARG A 185 -15.71 -1.77 -2.01
C ARG A 185 -16.39 -2.60 -0.92
N SER A 186 -15.70 -3.59 -0.37
CA SER A 186 -16.27 -4.48 0.65
C SER A 186 -16.14 -3.94 2.07
N GLY A 187 -15.19 -3.05 2.34
CA GLY A 187 -14.84 -2.63 3.69
C GLY A 187 -15.11 -1.16 4.02
N HIS A 188 -15.22 -0.26 3.03
CA HIS A 188 -15.30 1.19 3.27
C HIS A 188 -16.47 1.59 4.17
N ALA A 189 -17.67 1.05 3.92
CA ALA A 189 -18.83 1.31 4.75
C ALA A 189 -18.73 0.75 6.18
N ARG A 190 -17.73 -0.11 6.43
CA ARG A 190 -17.44 -0.74 7.72
C ARG A 190 -16.21 -0.12 8.41
N GLY A 191 -15.69 1.00 7.90
CA GLY A 191 -14.54 1.68 8.48
C GLY A 191 -13.18 1.30 7.88
N LEU A 192 -13.10 0.49 6.82
CA LEU A 192 -11.83 0.22 6.15
C LEU A 192 -11.48 1.34 5.17
N ARG A 193 -10.25 1.83 5.24
CA ARG A 193 -9.67 2.78 4.28
C ARG A 193 -8.51 2.11 3.56
N THR A 194 -8.44 2.23 2.23
CA THR A 194 -7.41 1.59 1.42
C THR A 194 -6.73 2.59 0.49
N PHE A 195 -5.43 2.44 0.29
CA PHE A 195 -4.65 3.37 -0.52
C PHE A 195 -3.61 2.59 -1.32
N GLU A 196 -3.51 2.90 -2.60
CA GLU A 196 -2.44 2.45 -3.48
C GLU A 196 -1.43 3.57 -3.62
N VAL A 197 -0.24 3.42 -3.06
CA VAL A 197 0.78 4.48 -3.06
C VAL A 197 1.94 4.11 -3.96
N ALA A 198 2.17 4.89 -5.01
CA ALA A 198 3.35 4.76 -5.85
C ALA A 198 4.46 5.72 -5.38
N PRO A 199 5.61 5.19 -4.92
CA PRO A 199 6.69 5.98 -4.34
C PRO A 199 7.53 6.76 -5.37
N GLY A 200 7.27 6.58 -6.67
CA GLY A 200 8.18 7.01 -7.71
C GLY A 200 9.40 6.11 -7.79
N VAL A 201 10.49 6.61 -8.36
CA VAL A 201 11.75 5.87 -8.47
C VAL A 201 12.67 6.27 -7.32
N VAL A 202 12.65 5.49 -6.26
CA VAL A 202 13.46 5.70 -5.05
C VAL A 202 14.76 4.90 -5.17
N GLN A 203 15.88 5.47 -4.74
CA GLN A 203 17.17 4.78 -4.72
C GLN A 203 17.16 3.66 -3.65
N THR A 204 17.14 2.41 -4.09
CA THR A 204 17.10 1.20 -3.26
C THR A 204 17.89 0.08 -3.93
N ASP A 205 18.14 -1.02 -3.20
CA ASP A 205 18.76 -2.21 -3.79
C ASP A 205 17.95 -2.75 -4.98
N MET A 206 16.60 -2.66 -4.93
CA MET A 206 15.73 -3.07 -6.01
C MET A 206 15.96 -2.24 -7.27
N THR A 207 15.91 -0.91 -7.18
CA THR A 207 16.10 -0.03 -8.33
C THR A 207 17.55 -0.04 -8.84
N ALA A 208 18.53 -0.30 -7.98
CA ALA A 208 19.91 -0.47 -8.37
C ALA A 208 20.17 -1.75 -9.19
N SER A 209 19.32 -2.76 -9.07
CA SER A 209 19.39 -4.00 -9.87
C SER A 209 18.69 -3.91 -11.23
N MET A 210 18.00 -2.81 -11.53
CA MET A 210 17.24 -2.63 -12.78
C MET A 210 18.04 -1.85 -13.81
N ALA A 211 18.28 -2.45 -14.99
CA ALA A 211 19.05 -1.85 -16.07
C ALA A 211 18.44 -0.53 -16.57
N MET A 212 17.11 -0.41 -16.57
CA MET A 212 16.40 0.83 -16.95
C MET A 212 16.76 2.04 -16.07
N HIS A 213 17.39 1.82 -14.92
CA HIS A 213 17.83 2.89 -14.00
C HIS A 213 19.32 3.14 -14.03
N GLU A 214 20.08 2.44 -14.91
CA GLU A 214 21.49 2.67 -15.08
C GLU A 214 21.78 4.13 -15.51
N GLY A 215 22.71 4.78 -14.83
CA GLY A 215 23.04 6.18 -15.09
C GLY A 215 22.00 7.20 -14.60
N ARG A 216 20.96 6.79 -13.90
CA ARG A 216 19.96 7.71 -13.35
C ARG A 216 20.58 8.61 -12.28
N THR A 217 20.38 9.91 -12.41
CA THR A 217 20.86 10.94 -11.45
C THR A 217 19.73 11.55 -10.62
N GLU A 218 18.48 11.46 -11.10
CA GLU A 218 17.31 12.02 -10.40
C GLU A 218 16.48 10.89 -9.76
N TRP A 219 16.34 10.97 -8.44
CA TRP A 219 15.62 10.02 -7.63
C TRP A 219 14.49 10.71 -6.86
N THR A 220 13.40 9.99 -6.64
CA THR A 220 12.36 10.48 -5.75
C THR A 220 12.85 10.33 -4.31
N PRO A 221 12.87 11.41 -3.49
CA PRO A 221 13.20 11.31 -2.08
C PRO A 221 12.23 10.38 -1.36
N VAL A 222 12.77 9.43 -0.58
CA VAL A 222 11.95 8.45 0.15
C VAL A 222 11.06 9.12 1.20
N GLU A 223 11.47 10.28 1.69
CA GLU A 223 10.76 11.10 2.66
C GLU A 223 9.36 11.47 2.17
N ARG A 224 9.17 11.68 0.86
CA ARG A 224 7.84 11.96 0.28
C ARG A 224 6.87 10.78 0.48
N THR A 225 7.39 9.55 0.37
CA THR A 225 6.58 8.35 0.63
C THR A 225 6.25 8.23 2.12
N VAL A 226 7.23 8.51 2.98
CA VAL A 226 7.04 8.53 4.44
C VAL A 226 5.98 9.55 4.83
N GLU A 227 6.08 10.79 4.36
CA GLU A 227 5.09 11.87 4.61
C GLU A 227 3.68 11.46 4.18
N MET A 228 3.55 10.84 3.00
CA MET A 228 2.27 10.35 2.49
C MET A 228 1.67 9.28 3.39
N VAL A 229 2.46 8.28 3.80
CA VAL A 229 2.00 7.19 4.67
C VAL A 229 1.67 7.70 6.08
N VAL A 230 2.43 8.64 6.62
CA VAL A 230 2.14 9.28 7.91
C VAL A 230 0.83 10.08 7.85
N ALA A 231 0.58 10.83 6.77
CA ALA A 231 -0.68 11.55 6.58
C ALA A 231 -1.88 10.58 6.47
N ILE A 232 -1.70 9.44 5.78
CA ILE A 232 -2.70 8.36 5.74
C ILE A 232 -2.93 7.80 7.16
N ALA A 233 -1.88 7.51 7.92
CA ALA A 233 -1.98 6.99 9.29
C ALA A 233 -2.80 7.92 10.20
N ARG A 234 -2.64 9.23 10.05
CA ARG A 234 -3.38 10.25 10.79
C ARG A 234 -4.84 10.42 10.35
N GLY A 235 -5.25 9.76 9.27
CA GLY A 235 -6.61 9.91 8.71
C GLY A 235 -6.82 11.14 7.84
N GLU A 236 -5.79 11.95 7.63
CA GLU A 236 -5.86 13.22 6.89
C GLU A 236 -6.29 13.04 5.42
N LEU A 237 -6.13 11.81 4.89
CA LEU A 237 -6.39 11.48 3.49
C LEU A 237 -7.54 10.47 3.30
N ASP A 238 -8.34 10.19 4.33
CA ASP A 238 -9.42 9.18 4.28
C ASP A 238 -10.44 9.45 3.16
N ALA A 239 -10.61 10.71 2.77
CA ALA A 239 -11.43 11.08 1.62
C ALA A 239 -10.94 10.46 0.29
N PHE A 240 -9.66 10.13 0.17
CA PHE A 240 -9.06 9.47 -0.99
C PHE A 240 -9.02 7.93 -0.87
N SER A 241 -9.74 7.35 0.08
CA SER A 241 -9.80 5.88 0.20
C SER A 241 -10.22 5.22 -1.12
N GLY A 242 -9.48 4.19 -1.52
CA GLY A 242 -9.64 3.49 -2.80
C GLY A 242 -8.91 4.13 -3.98
N ALA A 243 -8.13 5.19 -3.76
CA ALA A 243 -7.42 5.89 -4.80
C ALA A 243 -5.97 5.40 -4.99
N PHE A 244 -5.47 5.53 -6.22
CA PHE A 244 -4.07 5.43 -6.57
C PHE A 244 -3.42 6.81 -6.42
N VAL A 245 -2.44 6.92 -5.53
CA VAL A 245 -1.72 8.14 -5.17
C VAL A 245 -0.27 8.03 -5.61
N ARG A 246 0.27 9.05 -6.27
CA ARG A 246 1.65 9.06 -6.76
C ARG A 246 2.42 10.21 -6.11
N VAL A 247 3.37 9.91 -5.25
CA VAL A 247 4.13 10.93 -4.49
C VAL A 247 4.97 11.88 -5.37
N THR A 248 5.15 11.54 -6.65
CA THR A 248 5.79 12.42 -7.63
C THR A 248 4.86 13.54 -8.14
N HIS A 249 3.55 13.43 -7.94
CA HIS A 249 2.53 14.35 -8.41
C HIS A 249 1.64 14.86 -7.26
N ASP A 250 1.51 14.05 -6.22
CA ASP A 250 0.65 14.29 -5.08
C ASP A 250 1.49 14.56 -3.83
N SER A 251 1.07 15.51 -3.01
CA SER A 251 1.55 15.68 -1.65
C SER A 251 0.36 15.58 -0.68
N PRO A 252 0.57 15.26 0.60
CA PRO A 252 -0.50 15.30 1.59
C PRO A 252 -1.23 16.64 1.61
N GLU A 253 -0.51 17.74 1.45
CA GLU A 253 -1.05 19.09 1.41
C GLU A 253 -1.96 19.31 0.19
N SER A 254 -1.51 18.93 -1.01
CA SER A 254 -2.30 19.07 -2.24
C SER A 254 -3.57 18.22 -2.20
N LEU A 255 -3.51 17.02 -1.62
CA LEU A 255 -4.67 16.15 -1.49
C LEU A 255 -5.67 16.70 -0.46
N ARG A 256 -5.20 17.20 0.70
CA ARG A 256 -6.09 17.86 1.68
C ARG A 256 -6.77 19.07 1.06
N ALA A 257 -6.03 19.94 0.40
CA ALA A 257 -6.60 21.11 -0.27
C ALA A 257 -7.68 20.72 -1.30
N ALA A 258 -7.47 19.65 -2.07
CA ALA A 258 -8.45 19.15 -3.01
C ALA A 258 -9.71 18.59 -2.32
N ALA A 259 -9.55 17.90 -1.18
CA ALA A 259 -10.66 17.39 -0.39
C ALA A 259 -11.50 18.53 0.20
N ASP A 260 -10.85 19.54 0.78
CA ASP A 260 -11.51 20.71 1.36
C ASP A 260 -12.26 21.52 0.32
N GLU A 261 -11.70 21.66 -0.88
CA GLU A 261 -12.36 22.38 -1.97
C GLU A 261 -13.59 21.64 -2.47
N ALA A 262 -13.50 20.29 -2.63
CA ALA A 262 -14.65 19.47 -3.01
C ALA A 262 -15.77 19.57 -1.96
N ALA A 263 -15.42 19.49 -0.67
CA ALA A 263 -16.37 19.61 0.42
C ALA A 263 -17.07 20.98 0.44
N ARG A 264 -16.34 22.06 0.21
CA ARG A 264 -16.92 23.43 0.13
C ARG A 264 -17.91 23.58 -1.02
N ARG A 265 -17.68 22.91 -2.13
CA ARG A 265 -18.56 22.96 -3.31
C ARG A 265 -19.73 21.99 -3.24
N GLY A 266 -19.70 21.05 -2.30
CA GLY A 266 -20.65 19.94 -2.25
C GLY A 266 -20.46 18.95 -3.39
N ASP A 267 -19.26 18.91 -3.98
CA ASP A 267 -18.92 18.03 -5.09
C ASP A 267 -18.33 16.70 -4.59
N SER A 268 -18.45 15.65 -5.41
CA SER A 268 -17.58 14.50 -5.26
C SER A 268 -16.12 14.90 -5.48
N LEU A 269 -15.18 14.25 -4.78
CA LEU A 269 -13.74 14.53 -4.93
C LEU A 269 -13.32 14.53 -6.40
N PRO A 270 -12.73 15.62 -6.91
CA PRO A 270 -12.28 15.67 -8.29
C PRO A 270 -11.25 14.56 -8.55
N GLY A 271 -11.50 13.73 -9.53
CA GLY A 271 -10.58 12.68 -9.94
C GLY A 271 -10.52 11.45 -9.02
N ALA A 272 -11.35 11.33 -7.97
CA ALA A 272 -11.40 10.12 -7.15
C ALA A 272 -11.65 8.87 -8.02
N ASP A 273 -12.55 8.97 -8.96
CA ASP A 273 -12.83 7.93 -9.94
C ASP A 273 -11.71 7.76 -10.99
N ALA A 274 -11.04 8.83 -11.40
CA ALA A 274 -9.92 8.77 -12.33
C ALA A 274 -8.65 8.18 -11.69
N ARG A 275 -8.58 8.10 -10.35
CA ARG A 275 -7.49 7.50 -9.58
C ARG A 275 -7.68 6.00 -9.31
N ARG A 276 -8.58 5.35 -10.02
CA ARG A 276 -8.84 3.91 -9.91
C ARG A 276 -8.51 3.20 -11.21
N LEU A 277 -8.03 1.96 -11.11
CA LEU A 277 -7.81 1.14 -12.31
C LEU A 277 -9.13 0.89 -13.02
N ARG A 278 -9.21 1.36 -14.26
CA ARG A 278 -10.35 1.14 -15.17
C ARG A 278 -9.84 0.65 -16.51
N VAL A 279 -10.65 -0.15 -17.17
CA VAL A 279 -10.47 -0.40 -18.62
C VAL A 279 -11.03 0.84 -19.32
N THR A 280 -10.15 1.60 -19.98
CA THR A 280 -10.52 2.83 -20.67
C THR A 280 -11.52 2.51 -21.77
N ARG A 281 -12.58 3.31 -21.87
CA ARG A 281 -13.64 3.21 -22.89
C ARG A 281 -14.46 1.92 -22.86
N TRP A 282 -14.26 1.06 -21.86
CA TRP A 282 -15.12 -0.08 -21.68
C TRP A 282 -16.59 0.36 -21.61
N GLY A 283 -17.42 -0.21 -22.51
CA GLY A 283 -18.84 0.15 -22.61
C GLY A 283 -19.15 1.41 -23.42
N VAL A 284 -18.14 2.22 -23.81
CA VAL A 284 -18.34 3.41 -24.65
C VAL A 284 -17.90 3.14 -26.09
N ASP A 285 -16.68 2.62 -26.25
CA ASP A 285 -16.09 2.32 -27.56
C ASP A 285 -15.84 0.81 -27.74
N ASP A 286 -16.15 0.01 -26.73
CA ASP A 286 -15.98 -1.43 -26.76
C ASP A 286 -17.18 -2.05 -27.49
N PRO A 287 -16.97 -2.90 -28.51
CA PRO A 287 -18.06 -3.64 -29.16
C PRO A 287 -18.68 -4.70 -28.23
N MET A 288 -18.02 -5.01 -27.11
CA MET A 288 -18.62 -5.81 -26.05
C MET A 288 -19.46 -4.89 -25.19
N PRO A 289 -20.76 -4.90 -25.28
CA PRO A 289 -21.59 -4.03 -24.49
C PRO A 289 -21.63 -4.55 -23.04
N GLY A 290 -20.61 -4.20 -22.25
CA GLY A 290 -20.74 -4.20 -20.79
C GLY A 290 -21.87 -3.30 -20.36
N GLU A 291 -22.32 -2.52 -21.29
CA GLU A 291 -23.47 -1.63 -21.29
C GLU A 291 -24.46 -2.00 -22.37
N LEU A 292 -24.67 -3.29 -22.58
CA LEU A 292 -25.92 -3.65 -23.26
C LEU A 292 -27.01 -2.87 -22.53
N PRO A 293 -27.74 -2.00 -23.27
CA PRO A 293 -28.91 -1.38 -22.69
C PRO A 293 -29.72 -2.51 -22.06
N ALA A 294 -30.21 -2.28 -20.86
CA ALA A 294 -31.04 -3.25 -20.16
C ALA A 294 -32.05 -3.80 -21.15
N ARG A 295 -31.92 -5.09 -21.42
CA ARG A 295 -32.89 -5.81 -22.27
C ARG A 295 -34.19 -5.92 -21.55
#